data_0c95c6e5f4a57e591be7ccc14c1ee89d
#
_entry.id   0c95c6e5f4a57e591be7ccc14c1ee89d
#
_cell.length_a   1.000
_cell.length_b   1.000
_cell.length_c   1.000
_cell.angle_alpha   90.00
_cell.angle_beta   90.00
_cell.angle_gamma   90.00
#
_symmetry.space_group_name_H-M   'P 1'
#
loop_
_entity.id
_entity.type
_entity.pdbx_description
1 polymer ?
#
loop_
_entity_poly.entity_id
_entity_poly.type
_entity_poly.pdbx_seq_one_letter_code
_entity_poly.pdbx_strand_id
1 'polypeptide(L)'
;MPKLTNSLLVVLSILLTMFCYSCRDADKHKNIDIETEGKSMSPMRFDMECFSTNWKNAEQISVLKQKYGNFFCLYLEDVIKAGPCDSAATFNLVQGFVLNNDFQDLKAEIEKNYPQQRLDSLHEKILESTLRFQTLIPNMKLPQLVWMNSGFNSGAYSSDDYLAVGLDFYLGKNNRLTKSVPFPQYQKDDMTREQLVPSAIKNMAYYHLLKSDTLKSEKDMLSEMIFHGKAHYLTWLAFEDIHDSTLMAWTSKQYTWAQSHQLNIWKEIAQQDVLFSKNRAEVQKWFEYGPFTNASNVPQESSPQLGVYMGLQMVKSYMEKHPEIPISQLLKEDNAQKILQAYKPNL
;
A
#
# COMPACT_ATOMS: atom_id res chain seq x y z
N MET A 1 -27.49 52.83 -24.41
CA MET A 1 -27.37 51.69 -23.49
C MET A 1 -27.89 50.46 -24.23
N PRO A 2 -27.07 49.65 -24.81
CA PRO A 2 -26.93 48.22 -24.53
C PRO A 2 -25.55 47.68 -25.01
N LYS A 3 -24.52 47.80 -24.19
CA LYS A 3 -23.21 47.12 -24.46
C LYS A 3 -22.63 46.40 -23.25
N LEU A 4 -23.33 46.48 -22.10
CA LEU A 4 -22.81 45.78 -20.86
C LEU A 4 -23.27 44.33 -20.71
N THR A 5 -24.31 43.91 -21.41
CA THR A 5 -24.88 42.54 -21.26
C THR A 5 -24.07 41.44 -21.98
N ASN A 6 -23.40 41.76 -23.07
CA ASN A 6 -22.61 40.77 -23.80
C ASN A 6 -21.27 40.42 -23.12
N SER A 7 -20.67 41.40 -22.41
CA SER A 7 -19.40 41.18 -21.67
C SER A 7 -19.61 40.32 -20.43
N LEU A 8 -20.75 40.44 -19.76
CA LEU A 8 -21.08 39.62 -18.58
C LEU A 8 -21.39 38.16 -18.94
N LEU A 9 -22.05 37.96 -20.09
CA LEU A 9 -22.31 36.58 -20.63
C LEU A 9 -21.06 35.86 -21.07
N VAL A 10 -20.08 36.56 -21.67
CA VAL A 10 -18.79 35.98 -22.06
C VAL A 10 -17.95 35.62 -20.82
N VAL A 11 -17.92 36.47 -19.80
CA VAL A 11 -17.20 36.17 -18.53
C VAL A 11 -17.86 35.02 -17.79
N LEU A 12 -19.20 34.92 -17.80
CA LEU A 12 -19.92 33.82 -17.16
C LEU A 12 -19.72 32.50 -17.90
N SER A 13 -19.61 32.51 -19.26
CA SER A 13 -19.32 31.32 -20.05
C SER A 13 -17.87 30.82 -19.85
N ILE A 14 -16.91 31.72 -19.69
CA ILE A 14 -15.50 31.39 -19.40
C ILE A 14 -15.35 30.83 -17.98
N LEU A 15 -16.08 31.36 -16.99
CA LEU A 15 -16.12 30.80 -15.63
C LEU A 15 -16.78 29.40 -15.61
N LEU A 16 -17.82 29.15 -16.40
CA LEU A 16 -18.48 27.85 -16.47
C LEU A 16 -17.59 26.78 -17.14
N THR A 17 -16.74 27.17 -18.12
CA THR A 17 -15.79 26.25 -18.76
C THR A 17 -14.60 25.91 -17.88
N MET A 18 -14.19 26.78 -16.95
CA MET A 18 -13.13 26.47 -15.98
C MET A 18 -13.58 25.48 -14.89
N PHE A 19 -14.88 25.42 -14.56
CA PHE A 19 -15.39 24.40 -13.62
C PHE A 19 -15.47 22.99 -14.21
N CYS A 20 -15.49 22.83 -15.53
CA CYS A 20 -15.53 21.51 -16.18
C CYS A 20 -14.17 20.82 -16.31
N TYR A 21 -13.07 21.50 -16.03
CA TYR A 21 -11.74 20.89 -16.11
C TYR A 21 -11.29 20.16 -14.82
N SER A 22 -11.96 20.41 -13.68
CA SER A 22 -11.60 19.79 -12.40
C SER A 22 -12.19 18.38 -12.16
N CYS A 23 -13.07 17.89 -13.05
CA CYS A 23 -13.76 16.60 -12.86
C CYS A 23 -13.17 15.43 -13.66
N ARG A 24 -12.03 15.58 -14.34
CA ARG A 24 -11.51 14.52 -15.22
C ARG A 24 -10.72 13.40 -14.54
N ASP A 25 -10.17 13.64 -13.36
CA ASP A 25 -9.39 12.62 -12.64
C ASP A 25 -10.25 11.57 -11.90
N ALA A 26 -11.48 11.94 -11.55
CA ALA A 26 -12.38 11.04 -10.80
C ALA A 26 -12.96 9.90 -11.66
N ASP A 27 -12.95 10.02 -13.00
CA ASP A 27 -13.71 9.10 -13.86
C ASP A 27 -12.94 7.84 -14.29
N LYS A 28 -11.60 7.84 -14.26
CA LYS A 28 -10.81 6.67 -14.69
C LYS A 28 -10.90 5.49 -13.73
N HIS A 29 -11.08 5.73 -12.44
CA HIS A 29 -11.25 4.65 -11.44
C HIS A 29 -12.59 3.95 -11.56
N LYS A 30 -13.65 4.71 -11.87
CA LYS A 30 -15.03 4.22 -11.86
C LYS A 30 -15.33 3.25 -12.99
N ASN A 31 -14.52 3.25 -14.06
CA ASN A 31 -14.80 2.52 -15.31
C ASN A 31 -14.01 1.20 -15.45
N ILE A 32 -13.44 0.65 -14.37
CA ILE A 32 -12.85 -0.68 -14.44
C ILE A 32 -13.97 -1.69 -14.20
N ASP A 33 -14.43 -2.31 -15.28
CA ASP A 33 -15.39 -3.42 -15.22
C ASP A 33 -14.70 -4.64 -14.57
N ILE A 34 -15.28 -5.11 -13.48
CA ILE A 34 -14.81 -6.31 -12.79
C ILE A 34 -15.77 -7.47 -13.04
N GLU A 35 -15.24 -8.59 -13.51
CA GLU A 35 -15.98 -9.85 -13.54
C GLU A 35 -15.98 -10.45 -12.13
N THR A 36 -17.12 -10.49 -11.48
CA THR A 36 -17.30 -11.10 -10.16
C THR A 36 -17.87 -12.50 -10.22
N GLU A 37 -18.53 -12.86 -11.33
CA GLU A 37 -19.22 -14.12 -11.48
C GLU A 37 -18.25 -15.31 -11.46
N GLY A 38 -18.46 -16.25 -10.55
CA GLY A 38 -17.63 -17.44 -10.36
C GLY A 38 -16.25 -17.18 -9.72
N LYS A 39 -15.92 -15.95 -9.37
CA LYS A 39 -14.65 -15.61 -8.69
C LYS A 39 -14.88 -15.52 -7.18
N SER A 40 -14.16 -16.33 -6.43
CA SER A 40 -14.19 -16.30 -4.98
C SER A 40 -12.78 -16.39 -4.40
N MET A 41 -12.59 -15.79 -3.25
CA MET A 41 -11.35 -15.74 -2.49
C MET A 41 -11.70 -16.18 -1.07
N SER A 42 -11.78 -17.51 -0.83
CA SER A 42 -12.18 -18.03 0.48
C SER A 42 -11.13 -17.67 1.54
N PRO A 43 -11.47 -16.89 2.57
CA PRO A 43 -10.49 -16.50 3.57
C PRO A 43 -10.12 -17.65 4.49
N MET A 44 -8.83 -17.82 4.74
CA MET A 44 -8.29 -18.82 5.66
C MET A 44 -7.90 -18.15 6.99
N ARG A 45 -8.20 -18.84 8.11
CA ARG A 45 -8.02 -18.35 9.49
C ARG A 45 -6.74 -18.90 10.13
N PHE A 46 -5.58 -18.58 9.56
CA PHE A 46 -4.31 -19.01 10.14
C PHE A 46 -4.07 -18.43 11.54
N ASP A 47 -4.58 -17.22 11.79
CA ASP A 47 -4.60 -16.59 13.11
C ASP A 47 -5.21 -17.47 14.20
N MET A 48 -6.21 -18.27 13.86
CA MET A 48 -6.86 -19.18 14.80
C MET A 48 -6.21 -20.57 14.80
N GLU A 49 -5.95 -21.11 13.60
CA GLU A 49 -5.46 -22.48 13.44
C GLU A 49 -4.02 -22.65 13.97
N CYS A 50 -3.17 -21.65 13.79
CA CYS A 50 -1.83 -21.63 14.38
C CYS A 50 -1.87 -21.79 15.91
N PHE A 51 -2.79 -21.08 16.57
CA PHE A 51 -2.93 -21.09 18.02
C PHE A 51 -3.67 -22.31 18.57
N SER A 52 -4.44 -23.02 17.75
CA SER A 52 -5.13 -24.26 18.12
C SER A 52 -4.32 -25.53 17.82
N THR A 53 -3.25 -25.41 17.03
CA THR A 53 -2.38 -26.52 16.65
C THR A 53 -1.45 -26.92 17.83
N ASN A 54 -1.36 -28.22 18.11
CA ASN A 54 -0.32 -28.74 18.98
C ASN A 54 1.00 -28.88 18.21
N TRP A 55 1.90 -27.95 18.38
CA TRP A 55 3.20 -27.89 17.67
C TRP A 55 4.21 -28.95 18.11
N LYS A 56 3.80 -29.89 19.00
CA LYS A 56 4.53 -31.13 19.32
C LYS A 56 3.96 -32.36 18.60
N ASN A 57 2.82 -32.20 17.90
CA ASN A 57 2.17 -33.26 17.17
C ASN A 57 2.52 -33.15 15.66
N ALA A 58 3.36 -34.04 15.15
CA ALA A 58 3.84 -34.03 13.76
C ALA A 58 2.69 -34.13 12.73
N GLU A 59 1.63 -34.85 13.05
CA GLU A 59 0.46 -35.02 12.16
C GLU A 59 -0.29 -33.68 12.02
N GLN A 60 -0.58 -33.00 13.13
CA GLN A 60 -1.24 -31.70 13.12
C GLN A 60 -0.42 -30.64 12.37
N ILE A 61 0.92 -30.63 12.58
CA ILE A 61 1.83 -29.73 11.86
C ILE A 61 1.78 -30.03 10.36
N SER A 62 1.81 -31.31 9.99
CA SER A 62 1.76 -31.74 8.57
C SER A 62 0.46 -31.32 7.89
N VAL A 63 -0.69 -31.47 8.56
CA VAL A 63 -1.99 -31.03 8.08
C VAL A 63 -2.01 -29.50 7.88
N LEU A 64 -1.49 -28.75 8.87
CA LEU A 64 -1.42 -27.28 8.77
C LEU A 64 -0.50 -26.85 7.62
N LYS A 65 0.68 -27.46 7.51
CA LYS A 65 1.64 -27.20 6.42
C LYS A 65 1.02 -27.50 5.05
N GLN A 66 0.34 -28.63 4.88
CA GLN A 66 -0.34 -28.99 3.64
C GLN A 66 -1.44 -27.99 3.28
N LYS A 67 -2.24 -27.56 4.27
CA LYS A 67 -3.36 -26.63 4.08
C LYS A 67 -2.88 -25.24 3.62
N TYR A 68 -1.79 -24.74 4.19
CA TYR A 68 -1.32 -23.37 3.96
C TYR A 68 -0.16 -23.27 2.94
N GLY A 69 0.39 -24.40 2.51
CA GLY A 69 1.43 -24.44 1.48
C GLY A 69 2.63 -23.54 1.77
N ASN A 70 3.02 -22.73 0.79
CA ASN A 70 4.16 -21.82 0.91
C ASN A 70 4.01 -20.77 2.02
N PHE A 71 2.78 -20.38 2.34
CA PHE A 71 2.53 -19.43 3.43
C PHE A 71 2.98 -19.97 4.79
N PHE A 72 2.85 -21.28 5.03
CA PHE A 72 3.30 -21.90 6.29
C PHE A 72 4.80 -21.63 6.56
N CYS A 73 5.66 -21.83 5.56
CA CYS A 73 7.08 -21.58 5.71
C CYS A 73 7.37 -20.08 5.85
N LEU A 74 6.79 -19.23 5.01
CA LEU A 74 6.92 -17.78 5.14
C LEU A 74 6.55 -17.28 6.53
N TYR A 75 5.45 -17.78 7.10
CA TYR A 75 5.02 -17.35 8.44
C TYR A 75 6.07 -17.69 9.50
N LEU A 76 6.62 -18.90 9.49
CA LEU A 76 7.60 -19.34 10.48
C LEU A 76 8.95 -18.65 10.32
N GLU A 77 9.40 -18.48 9.07
CA GLU A 77 10.74 -17.99 8.75
C GLU A 77 10.82 -16.47 8.73
N ASP A 78 9.85 -15.78 8.11
CA ASP A 78 9.91 -14.36 7.85
C ASP A 78 8.99 -13.52 8.76
N VAL A 79 7.78 -14.03 9.06
CA VAL A 79 6.83 -13.27 9.88
C VAL A 79 7.22 -13.33 11.35
N ILE A 80 7.20 -14.51 11.97
CA ILE A 80 7.53 -14.65 13.39
C ILE A 80 9.00 -14.98 13.66
N LYS A 81 9.80 -15.20 12.61
CA LYS A 81 11.24 -15.44 12.65
C LYS A 81 11.65 -16.56 13.62
N ALA A 82 10.84 -17.62 13.67
CA ALA A 82 11.09 -18.78 14.53
C ALA A 82 12.18 -19.69 13.97
N GLY A 83 12.41 -19.68 12.64
CA GLY A 83 13.44 -20.47 11.97
C GLY A 83 12.89 -21.35 10.85
N PRO A 84 13.72 -22.27 10.30
CA PRO A 84 13.36 -23.10 9.17
C PRO A 84 12.08 -23.92 9.40
N CYS A 85 11.18 -23.94 8.43
CA CYS A 85 9.83 -24.50 8.58
C CYS A 85 9.77 -26.03 8.67
N ASP A 86 10.91 -26.71 8.60
CA ASP A 86 11.05 -28.18 8.74
C ASP A 86 11.75 -28.59 10.04
N SER A 87 12.13 -27.64 10.88
CA SER A 87 12.95 -27.87 12.06
C SER A 87 12.09 -28.13 13.30
N ALA A 88 12.38 -29.23 14.01
CA ALA A 88 11.77 -29.50 15.31
C ALA A 88 12.07 -28.40 16.34
N ALA A 89 13.23 -27.74 16.26
CA ALA A 89 13.58 -26.60 17.10
C ALA A 89 12.63 -25.42 16.84
N THR A 90 12.32 -25.14 15.57
CA THR A 90 11.35 -24.12 15.16
C THR A 90 9.97 -24.42 15.73
N PHE A 91 9.50 -25.67 15.63
CA PHE A 91 8.19 -26.05 16.17
C PHE A 91 8.10 -25.89 17.70
N ASN A 92 9.21 -26.18 18.41
CA ASN A 92 9.27 -25.90 19.86
C ASN A 92 9.18 -24.40 20.17
N LEU A 93 9.82 -23.53 19.37
CA LEU A 93 9.72 -22.07 19.53
C LEU A 93 8.29 -21.60 19.26
N VAL A 94 7.65 -22.11 18.19
CA VAL A 94 6.25 -21.78 17.89
C VAL A 94 5.30 -22.28 18.97
N GLN A 95 5.55 -23.47 19.56
CA GLN A 95 4.78 -23.95 20.73
C GLN A 95 4.91 -22.98 21.89
N GLY A 96 6.12 -22.47 22.15
CA GLY A 96 6.34 -21.43 23.16
C GLY A 96 5.61 -20.12 22.84
N PHE A 97 5.64 -19.69 21.58
CA PHE A 97 4.93 -18.50 21.08
C PHE A 97 3.42 -18.62 21.31
N VAL A 98 2.78 -19.70 20.84
CA VAL A 98 1.32 -19.86 20.96
C VAL A 98 0.83 -20.08 22.39
N LEU A 99 1.69 -20.56 23.31
CA LEU A 99 1.35 -20.75 24.73
C LEU A 99 1.69 -19.52 25.59
N ASN A 100 2.41 -18.55 25.06
CA ASN A 100 2.78 -17.36 25.81
C ASN A 100 1.53 -16.49 26.10
N ASN A 101 1.39 -16.02 27.32
CA ASN A 101 0.23 -15.26 27.78
C ASN A 101 0.00 -13.96 26.99
N ASP A 102 1.07 -13.28 26.59
CA ASP A 102 0.96 -12.02 25.83
C ASP A 102 0.39 -12.28 24.42
N PHE A 103 0.78 -13.38 23.76
CA PHE A 103 0.24 -13.76 22.47
C PHE A 103 -1.16 -14.38 22.53
N GLN A 104 -1.48 -15.05 23.64
CA GLN A 104 -2.87 -15.47 23.90
C GLN A 104 -3.79 -14.27 24.14
N ASP A 105 -3.31 -13.26 24.85
CA ASP A 105 -4.01 -11.99 25.03
C ASP A 105 -4.20 -11.23 23.70
N LEU A 106 -3.17 -11.23 22.86
CA LEU A 106 -3.23 -10.66 21.50
C LEU A 106 -4.27 -11.40 20.64
N LYS A 107 -4.28 -12.74 20.68
CA LYS A 107 -5.29 -13.56 20.00
C LYS A 107 -6.71 -13.19 20.45
N ALA A 108 -6.93 -13.11 21.76
CA ALA A 108 -8.24 -12.74 22.30
C ALA A 108 -8.67 -11.32 21.88
N GLU A 109 -7.73 -10.39 21.81
CA GLU A 109 -7.99 -9.03 21.36
C GLU A 109 -8.29 -8.97 19.86
N ILE A 110 -7.65 -9.82 19.03
CA ILE A 110 -7.99 -9.99 17.61
C ILE A 110 -9.42 -10.52 17.46
N GLU A 111 -9.79 -11.61 18.16
CA GLU A 111 -11.12 -12.19 18.10
C GLU A 111 -12.22 -11.18 18.47
N LYS A 112 -11.98 -10.39 19.53
CA LYS A 112 -12.90 -9.33 19.97
C LYS A 112 -13.06 -8.21 18.93
N ASN A 113 -11.95 -7.79 18.28
CA ASN A 113 -11.95 -6.68 17.33
C ASN A 113 -12.37 -7.08 15.92
N TYR A 114 -12.22 -8.36 15.57
CA TYR A 114 -12.55 -8.93 14.26
C TYR A 114 -13.55 -10.09 14.35
N PRO A 115 -14.79 -9.82 14.81
CA PRO A 115 -15.87 -10.80 14.73
C PRO A 115 -16.15 -11.14 13.26
N GLN A 116 -16.78 -12.32 13.02
CA GLN A 116 -16.98 -12.86 11.66
C GLN A 116 -17.61 -11.84 10.71
N GLN A 117 -18.66 -11.15 11.11
CA GLN A 117 -19.30 -10.11 10.29
C GLN A 117 -18.33 -9.01 9.80
N ARG A 118 -17.35 -8.64 10.63
CA ARG A 118 -16.32 -7.65 10.23
C ARG A 118 -15.32 -8.24 9.26
N LEU A 119 -14.91 -9.49 9.48
CA LEU A 119 -14.03 -10.20 8.55
C LEU A 119 -14.69 -10.39 7.20
N ASP A 120 -16.01 -10.69 7.16
CA ASP A 120 -16.76 -10.81 5.91
C ASP A 120 -16.77 -9.48 5.14
N SER A 121 -17.04 -8.37 5.83
CA SER A 121 -17.01 -7.04 5.19
C SER A 121 -15.60 -6.64 4.70
N LEU A 122 -14.55 -7.00 5.44
CA LEU A 122 -13.17 -6.76 5.00
C LEU A 122 -12.80 -7.65 3.81
N HIS A 123 -13.23 -8.91 3.84
CA HIS A 123 -13.06 -9.86 2.74
C HIS A 123 -13.70 -9.35 1.45
N GLU A 124 -14.93 -8.87 1.49
CA GLU A 124 -15.62 -8.28 0.33
C GLU A 124 -14.83 -7.12 -0.27
N LYS A 125 -14.33 -6.20 0.56
CA LYS A 125 -13.51 -5.06 0.11
C LYS A 125 -12.16 -5.50 -0.48
N ILE A 126 -11.50 -6.48 0.15
CA ILE A 126 -10.24 -7.03 -0.38
C ILE A 126 -10.50 -7.75 -1.70
N LEU A 127 -11.55 -8.56 -1.79
CA LEU A 127 -11.91 -9.27 -3.01
C LEU A 127 -12.17 -8.28 -4.15
N GLU A 128 -13.02 -7.28 -3.93
CA GLU A 128 -13.30 -6.24 -4.93
C GLU A 128 -12.03 -5.55 -5.41
N SER A 129 -11.21 -5.05 -4.47
CA SER A 129 -9.95 -4.37 -4.81
C SER A 129 -8.97 -5.31 -5.53
N THR A 130 -8.92 -6.59 -5.15
CA THR A 130 -8.06 -7.59 -5.80
C THR A 130 -8.56 -7.92 -7.21
N LEU A 131 -9.86 -7.99 -7.44
CA LEU A 131 -10.44 -8.18 -8.76
C LEU A 131 -10.14 -6.99 -9.68
N ARG A 132 -10.29 -5.75 -9.20
CA ARG A 132 -9.85 -4.54 -9.93
C ARG A 132 -8.36 -4.61 -10.26
N PHE A 133 -7.53 -4.96 -9.28
CA PHE A 133 -6.09 -5.12 -9.48
C PHE A 133 -5.77 -6.23 -10.51
N GLN A 134 -6.49 -7.35 -10.50
CA GLN A 134 -6.33 -8.43 -11.46
C GLN A 134 -6.54 -7.97 -12.91
N THR A 135 -7.45 -7.03 -13.16
CA THR A 135 -7.65 -6.48 -14.52
C THR A 135 -6.44 -5.68 -15.02
N LEU A 136 -5.61 -5.17 -14.11
CA LEU A 136 -4.43 -4.37 -14.44
C LEU A 136 -3.19 -5.23 -14.72
N ILE A 137 -3.13 -6.45 -14.17
CA ILE A 137 -1.98 -7.34 -14.25
C ILE A 137 -2.30 -8.57 -15.10
N PRO A 138 -1.75 -8.67 -16.31
CA PRO A 138 -2.00 -9.81 -17.18
C PRO A 138 -1.65 -11.16 -16.53
N ASN A 139 -2.56 -12.13 -16.65
CA ASN A 139 -2.39 -13.50 -16.14
C ASN A 139 -2.22 -13.64 -14.61
N MET A 140 -2.57 -12.60 -13.86
CA MET A 140 -2.60 -12.69 -12.40
C MET A 140 -3.67 -13.70 -11.96
N LYS A 141 -3.27 -14.67 -11.16
CA LYS A 141 -4.22 -15.55 -10.45
C LYS A 141 -4.75 -14.84 -9.22
N LEU A 142 -5.98 -15.13 -8.86
CA LEU A 142 -6.56 -14.65 -7.62
C LEU A 142 -5.85 -15.34 -6.44
N PRO A 143 -5.15 -14.60 -5.55
CA PRO A 143 -4.43 -15.21 -4.44
C PRO A 143 -5.40 -15.72 -3.37
N GLN A 144 -4.97 -16.67 -2.55
CA GLN A 144 -5.70 -17.09 -1.35
C GLN A 144 -5.59 -16.02 -0.26
N LEU A 145 -6.71 -15.57 0.30
CA LEU A 145 -6.68 -14.65 1.45
C LEU A 145 -6.36 -15.41 2.74
N VAL A 146 -5.38 -14.96 3.51
CA VAL A 146 -4.98 -15.55 4.78
C VAL A 146 -5.00 -14.49 5.88
N TRP A 147 -5.87 -14.66 6.88
CA TRP A 147 -5.80 -13.87 8.10
C TRP A 147 -4.75 -14.45 9.04
N MET A 148 -3.85 -13.60 9.54
CA MET A 148 -2.78 -14.03 10.44
C MET A 148 -2.69 -13.16 11.70
N ASN A 149 -2.12 -13.72 12.76
CA ASN A 149 -1.60 -13.00 13.91
C ASN A 149 -0.08 -12.92 13.72
N SER A 150 0.44 -11.75 13.43
CA SER A 150 1.86 -11.56 13.12
C SER A 150 2.72 -11.27 14.37
N GLY A 151 2.14 -11.10 15.54
CA GLY A 151 2.84 -10.60 16.72
C GLY A 151 3.35 -9.17 16.54
N PHE A 152 2.63 -8.32 15.82
CA PHE A 152 3.00 -6.97 15.42
C PHE A 152 4.24 -6.86 14.51
N ASN A 153 4.62 -7.95 13.83
CA ASN A 153 5.77 -7.93 12.93
C ASN A 153 5.44 -7.44 11.52
N SER A 154 4.22 -7.67 11.04
CA SER A 154 3.84 -7.30 9.67
C SER A 154 2.35 -7.08 9.48
N GLY A 155 2.00 -6.04 8.71
CA GLY A 155 0.62 -5.77 8.31
C GLY A 155 0.14 -6.64 7.14
N ALA A 156 0.99 -6.96 6.17
CA ALA A 156 0.63 -7.80 5.03
C ALA A 156 1.84 -8.44 4.35
N TYR A 157 1.61 -9.59 3.70
CA TYR A 157 2.53 -10.24 2.77
C TYR A 157 1.76 -10.71 1.53
N SER A 158 2.38 -10.57 0.36
CA SER A 158 1.80 -11.02 -0.91
C SER A 158 2.74 -11.95 -1.66
N SER A 159 2.14 -12.92 -2.35
CA SER A 159 2.79 -13.77 -3.35
C SER A 159 1.81 -14.05 -4.50
N ASP A 160 2.21 -14.90 -5.46
CA ASP A 160 1.27 -15.39 -6.48
C ASP A 160 0.16 -16.27 -5.88
N ASP A 161 0.41 -16.90 -4.74
CA ASP A 161 -0.47 -17.92 -4.15
C ASP A 161 -1.35 -17.35 -3.04
N TYR A 162 -0.90 -16.30 -2.33
CA TYR A 162 -1.62 -15.76 -1.17
C TYR A 162 -1.45 -14.26 -0.99
N LEU A 163 -2.46 -13.67 -0.36
CA LEU A 163 -2.44 -12.35 0.28
C LEU A 163 -2.69 -12.56 1.77
N ALA A 164 -1.64 -12.45 2.59
CA ALA A 164 -1.75 -12.61 4.03
C ALA A 164 -1.85 -11.24 4.72
N VAL A 165 -2.75 -11.11 5.70
CA VAL A 165 -3.02 -9.86 6.41
C VAL A 165 -2.95 -10.09 7.91
N GLY A 166 -2.09 -9.32 8.58
CA GLY A 166 -1.89 -9.33 10.03
C GLY A 166 -2.96 -8.52 10.74
N LEU A 167 -3.96 -9.19 11.29
CA LEU A 167 -5.10 -8.54 11.98
C LEU A 167 -4.67 -7.75 13.21
N ASP A 168 -3.65 -8.22 13.90
CA ASP A 168 -3.03 -7.57 15.05
C ASP A 168 -2.45 -6.20 14.71
N PHE A 169 -1.91 -6.04 13.53
CA PHE A 169 -1.31 -4.79 13.06
C PHE A 169 -2.35 -3.65 12.89
N TYR A 170 -3.63 -4.00 12.76
CA TYR A 170 -4.72 -3.03 12.52
C TYR A 170 -5.77 -3.01 13.65
N LEU A 171 -5.37 -3.27 14.89
CA LEU A 171 -6.25 -3.16 16.06
C LEU A 171 -6.69 -1.73 16.37
N GLY A 172 -5.96 -0.74 15.83
CA GLY A 172 -6.20 0.67 16.01
C GLY A 172 -5.28 1.32 17.03
N LYS A 173 -4.89 2.57 16.79
CA LYS A 173 -3.93 3.32 17.62
C LYS A 173 -4.32 3.47 19.09
N ASN A 174 -5.62 3.40 19.39
CA ASN A 174 -6.14 3.51 20.76
C ASN A 174 -6.22 2.18 21.49
N ASN A 175 -6.00 1.06 20.80
CA ASN A 175 -5.99 -0.26 21.41
C ASN A 175 -4.85 -0.35 22.44
N ARG A 176 -5.12 -1.02 23.58
CA ARG A 176 -4.14 -1.15 24.67
C ARG A 176 -2.86 -1.86 24.23
N LEU A 177 -2.99 -2.91 23.38
CA LEU A 177 -1.84 -3.66 22.90
C LEU A 177 -1.04 -2.86 21.87
N THR A 178 -1.69 -2.13 20.95
CA THR A 178 -1.02 -1.20 20.04
C THR A 178 -0.24 -0.13 20.81
N LYS A 179 -0.78 0.38 21.93
CA LYS A 179 -0.07 1.34 22.77
C LYS A 179 1.15 0.76 23.46
N SER A 180 1.14 -0.52 23.80
CA SER A 180 2.24 -1.19 24.53
C SER A 180 3.41 -1.58 23.65
N VAL A 181 3.24 -1.75 22.32
CA VAL A 181 4.37 -2.08 21.44
C VAL A 181 5.38 -0.93 21.36
N PRO A 182 6.69 -1.22 21.26
CA PRO A 182 7.75 -0.20 21.27
C PRO A 182 7.91 0.51 19.90
N PHE A 183 6.80 0.82 19.23
CA PHE A 183 6.81 1.55 17.97
C PHE A 183 6.71 3.07 18.20
N PRO A 184 7.34 3.89 17.36
CA PRO A 184 7.12 5.32 17.35
C PRO A 184 5.64 5.67 17.15
N GLN A 185 5.21 6.83 17.67
CA GLN A 185 3.79 7.22 17.62
C GLN A 185 3.25 7.31 16.20
N TYR A 186 4.02 7.82 15.24
CA TYR A 186 3.60 7.92 13.85
C TYR A 186 3.28 6.54 13.23
N GLN A 187 4.02 5.48 13.62
CA GLN A 187 3.69 4.12 13.16
C GLN A 187 2.38 3.62 13.78
N LYS A 188 2.18 3.87 15.07
CA LYS A 188 0.92 3.50 15.76
C LYS A 188 -0.29 4.24 15.18
N ASP A 189 -0.10 5.48 14.72
CA ASP A 189 -1.15 6.28 14.10
C ASP A 189 -1.66 5.66 12.78
N ASP A 190 -0.81 4.92 12.06
CA ASP A 190 -1.17 4.22 10.82
C ASP A 190 -1.72 2.80 11.03
N MET A 191 -1.57 2.24 12.26
CA MET A 191 -2.08 0.90 12.60
C MET A 191 -3.60 0.93 12.82
N THR A 192 -4.34 1.54 11.89
CA THR A 192 -5.78 1.70 11.95
C THR A 192 -6.49 0.71 11.03
N ARG A 193 -7.77 0.42 11.34
CA ARG A 193 -8.58 -0.51 10.54
C ARG A 193 -8.80 -0.01 9.11
N GLU A 194 -8.88 1.31 8.95
CA GLU A 194 -9.05 1.99 7.68
C GLU A 194 -7.86 1.73 6.74
N GLN A 195 -6.67 1.52 7.32
CA GLN A 195 -5.45 1.23 6.58
C GLN A 195 -5.28 -0.26 6.21
N LEU A 196 -6.09 -1.17 6.76
CA LEU A 196 -5.94 -2.61 6.52
C LEU A 196 -6.02 -2.96 5.03
N VAL A 197 -7.12 -2.60 4.38
CA VAL A 197 -7.34 -2.94 2.95
C VAL A 197 -6.38 -2.17 2.04
N PRO A 198 -6.20 -0.84 2.16
CA PRO A 198 -5.21 -0.10 1.37
C PRO A 198 -3.79 -0.65 1.49
N SER A 199 -3.35 -1.00 2.70
CA SER A 199 -2.01 -1.55 2.94
C SER A 199 -1.83 -2.95 2.35
N ALA A 200 -2.85 -3.81 2.43
CA ALA A 200 -2.83 -5.14 1.83
C ALA A 200 -2.70 -5.06 0.29
N ILE A 201 -3.50 -4.22 -0.35
CA ILE A 201 -3.45 -4.01 -1.81
C ILE A 201 -2.15 -3.33 -2.24
N LYS A 202 -1.65 -2.38 -1.45
CA LYS A 202 -0.35 -1.74 -1.69
C LYS A 202 0.81 -2.75 -1.61
N ASN A 203 0.77 -3.66 -0.65
CA ASN A 203 1.76 -4.74 -0.55
C ASN A 203 1.72 -5.64 -1.80
N MET A 204 0.54 -5.98 -2.30
CA MET A 204 0.36 -6.73 -3.54
C MET A 204 0.90 -5.95 -4.76
N ALA A 205 0.68 -4.64 -4.83
CA ALA A 205 1.22 -3.80 -5.90
C ALA A 205 2.75 -3.80 -5.90
N TYR A 206 3.38 -3.67 -4.75
CA TYR A 206 4.84 -3.77 -4.62
C TYR A 206 5.36 -5.15 -5.02
N TYR A 207 4.69 -6.23 -4.60
CA TYR A 207 5.07 -7.59 -4.99
C TYR A 207 5.11 -7.77 -6.51
N HIS A 208 4.03 -7.40 -7.21
CA HIS A 208 3.95 -7.54 -8.66
C HIS A 208 4.92 -6.60 -9.40
N LEU A 209 5.14 -5.41 -8.87
CA LEU A 209 6.12 -4.47 -9.44
C LEU A 209 7.55 -5.00 -9.29
N LEU A 210 7.94 -5.52 -8.12
CA LEU A 210 9.26 -6.14 -7.91
C LEU A 210 9.48 -7.36 -8.80
N LYS A 211 8.44 -8.16 -9.03
CA LYS A 211 8.48 -9.31 -9.91
C LYS A 211 8.67 -8.90 -11.38
N SER A 212 8.11 -7.76 -11.79
CA SER A 212 8.22 -7.22 -13.16
C SER A 212 9.43 -6.31 -13.35
N ASP A 213 10.07 -5.87 -12.27
CA ASP A 213 11.19 -4.93 -12.30
C ASP A 213 12.44 -5.63 -12.86
N THR A 214 12.82 -5.24 -14.06
CA THR A 214 14.04 -5.69 -14.74
C THR A 214 15.27 -4.89 -14.33
N LEU A 215 15.13 -3.81 -13.55
CA LEU A 215 16.20 -2.92 -13.15
C LEU A 215 17.08 -3.57 -12.08
N LYS A 216 18.17 -4.19 -12.52
CA LYS A 216 19.22 -4.76 -11.66
C LYS A 216 20.32 -3.77 -11.27
N SER A 217 20.25 -2.52 -11.73
CA SER A 217 21.24 -1.47 -11.48
C SER A 217 20.89 -0.64 -10.26
N GLU A 218 21.92 0.02 -9.69
CA GLU A 218 21.73 1.05 -8.67
C GLU A 218 20.77 2.13 -9.18
N LYS A 219 19.66 2.30 -8.48
CA LYS A 219 18.62 3.29 -8.84
C LYS A 219 19.06 4.67 -8.34
N ASP A 220 18.93 5.67 -9.21
CA ASP A 220 18.95 7.07 -8.78
C ASP A 220 17.63 7.46 -8.13
N MET A 221 17.57 8.65 -7.53
CA MET A 221 16.37 9.12 -6.85
C MET A 221 15.14 9.15 -7.76
N LEU A 222 15.29 9.61 -9.03
CA LEU A 222 14.17 9.66 -9.96
C LEU A 222 13.59 8.26 -10.22
N SER A 223 14.45 7.28 -10.46
CA SER A 223 14.03 5.89 -10.68
C SER A 223 13.31 5.32 -9.46
N GLU A 224 13.77 5.66 -8.24
CA GLU A 224 13.12 5.25 -7.00
C GLU A 224 11.76 5.95 -6.80
N MET A 225 11.67 7.24 -7.10
CA MET A 225 10.40 7.98 -7.11
C MET A 225 9.38 7.32 -8.05
N ILE A 226 9.79 7.01 -9.29
CA ILE A 226 8.90 6.38 -10.28
C ILE A 226 8.50 4.96 -9.84
N PHE A 227 9.42 4.18 -9.28
CA PHE A 227 9.12 2.85 -8.75
C PHE A 227 8.01 2.89 -7.67
N HIS A 228 8.19 3.73 -6.65
CA HIS A 228 7.17 3.91 -5.60
C HIS A 228 5.89 4.54 -6.15
N GLY A 229 6.02 5.48 -7.08
CA GLY A 229 4.89 6.10 -7.76
C GLY A 229 4.02 5.10 -8.51
N LYS A 230 4.63 4.14 -9.23
CA LYS A 230 3.91 3.05 -9.91
C LYS A 230 3.16 2.15 -8.91
N ALA A 231 3.80 1.76 -7.79
CA ALA A 231 3.14 0.93 -6.78
C ALA A 231 1.90 1.62 -6.19
N HIS A 232 2.01 2.92 -5.86
CA HIS A 232 0.89 3.71 -5.35
C HIS A 232 -0.18 3.95 -6.42
N TYR A 233 0.20 4.16 -7.68
CA TYR A 233 -0.73 4.32 -8.79
C TYR A 233 -1.53 3.04 -9.06
N LEU A 234 -0.89 1.86 -9.03
CA LEU A 234 -1.59 0.57 -9.11
C LEU A 234 -2.56 0.36 -7.95
N THR A 235 -2.11 0.71 -6.73
CA THR A 235 -2.97 0.65 -5.56
C THR A 235 -4.17 1.57 -5.73
N TRP A 236 -3.95 2.80 -6.20
CA TRP A 236 -4.99 3.76 -6.47
C TRP A 236 -6.05 3.23 -7.46
N LEU A 237 -5.64 2.61 -8.57
CA LEU A 237 -6.54 2.01 -9.56
C LEU A 237 -7.33 0.81 -9.03
N ALA A 238 -6.84 0.13 -8.01
CA ALA A 238 -7.52 -1.03 -7.40
C ALA A 238 -8.73 -0.66 -6.55
N PHE A 239 -8.97 0.63 -6.30
CA PHE A 239 -10.15 1.11 -5.55
C PHE A 239 -11.06 1.91 -6.46
N GLU A 240 -12.36 1.81 -6.24
CA GLU A 240 -13.34 2.66 -6.93
C GLU A 240 -13.22 4.12 -6.50
N ASP A 241 -13.01 4.33 -5.19
CA ASP A 241 -12.83 5.65 -4.60
C ASP A 241 -11.88 5.54 -3.40
N ILE A 242 -10.66 5.99 -3.57
CA ILE A 242 -9.68 6.10 -2.49
C ILE A 242 -9.07 7.50 -2.51
N HIS A 243 -9.18 8.19 -1.39
CA HIS A 243 -8.54 9.49 -1.24
C HIS A 243 -7.02 9.35 -1.12
N ASP A 244 -6.27 10.25 -1.75
CA ASP A 244 -4.79 10.20 -1.75
C ASP A 244 -4.19 10.23 -0.34
N SER A 245 -4.85 10.85 0.64
CA SER A 245 -4.38 10.81 2.05
C SER A 245 -4.44 9.38 2.62
N THR A 246 -5.49 8.62 2.30
CA THR A 246 -5.61 7.21 2.71
C THR A 246 -4.56 6.34 2.01
N LEU A 247 -4.36 6.58 0.71
CA LEU A 247 -3.36 5.89 -0.11
C LEU A 247 -1.94 6.09 0.45
N MET A 248 -1.61 7.33 0.89
CA MET A 248 -0.32 7.70 1.47
C MET A 248 -0.22 7.37 2.97
N ALA A 249 -1.28 6.91 3.61
CA ALA A 249 -1.42 6.79 5.07
C ALA A 249 -1.15 8.14 5.79
N TRP A 250 -1.63 9.22 5.24
CA TRP A 250 -1.45 10.58 5.75
C TRP A 250 -2.68 11.10 6.45
N THR A 251 -2.47 11.95 7.43
CA THR A 251 -3.53 12.81 7.97
C THR A 251 -3.96 13.85 6.93
N SER A 252 -5.17 14.38 7.05
CA SER A 252 -5.64 15.47 6.19
C SER A 252 -4.70 16.69 6.20
N LYS A 253 -4.07 16.98 7.36
CA LYS A 253 -3.09 18.06 7.49
C LYS A 253 -1.85 17.81 6.64
N GLN A 254 -1.29 16.61 6.70
CA GLN A 254 -0.13 16.22 5.90
C GLN A 254 -0.45 16.27 4.40
N TYR A 255 -1.61 15.76 4.00
CA TYR A 255 -2.02 15.79 2.60
C TYR A 255 -2.15 17.24 2.09
N THR A 256 -2.86 18.09 2.83
CA THR A 256 -3.01 19.51 2.46
C THR A 256 -1.66 20.23 2.38
N TRP A 257 -0.75 19.91 3.32
CA TRP A 257 0.59 20.50 3.29
C TRP A 257 1.35 20.10 2.02
N ALA A 258 1.41 18.80 1.68
CA ALA A 258 2.11 18.32 0.50
C ALA A 258 1.50 18.89 -0.79
N GLN A 259 0.18 18.96 -0.88
CA GLN A 259 -0.53 19.50 -2.03
C GLN A 259 -0.23 20.99 -2.24
N SER A 260 -0.26 21.78 -1.16
CA SER A 260 0.00 23.24 -1.24
C SER A 260 1.47 23.59 -1.45
N HIS A 261 2.41 22.65 -1.19
CA HIS A 261 3.84 22.86 -1.34
C HIS A 261 4.46 22.06 -2.50
N GLN A 262 3.66 21.45 -3.37
CA GLN A 262 4.15 20.55 -4.43
C GLN A 262 5.22 21.20 -5.32
N LEU A 263 5.04 22.46 -5.71
CA LEU A 263 6.02 23.19 -6.50
C LEU A 263 7.33 23.44 -5.71
N ASN A 264 7.22 23.74 -4.41
CA ASN A 264 8.41 23.97 -3.57
C ASN A 264 9.18 22.67 -3.35
N ILE A 265 8.47 21.54 -3.11
CA ILE A 265 9.08 20.21 -3.01
C ILE A 265 9.83 19.87 -4.31
N TRP A 266 9.20 20.12 -5.46
CA TRP A 266 9.85 19.90 -6.75
C TRP A 266 11.09 20.74 -6.95
N LYS A 267 11.03 22.04 -6.64
CA LYS A 267 12.19 22.94 -6.73
C LYS A 267 13.33 22.47 -5.83
N GLU A 268 13.04 22.03 -4.62
CA GLU A 268 14.04 21.54 -3.68
C GLU A 268 14.76 20.31 -4.23
N ILE A 269 14.02 19.33 -4.76
CA ILE A 269 14.59 18.12 -5.39
C ILE A 269 15.45 18.49 -6.61
N ALA A 270 14.97 19.42 -7.45
CA ALA A 270 15.66 19.80 -8.68
C ALA A 270 16.92 20.66 -8.41
N GLN A 271 16.91 21.53 -7.38
CA GLN A 271 18.02 22.44 -7.06
C GLN A 271 19.19 21.75 -6.36
N GLN A 272 18.93 20.68 -5.62
CA GLN A 272 19.97 19.95 -4.87
C GLN A 272 20.76 18.94 -5.72
N ASP A 273 20.49 18.87 -7.03
CA ASP A 273 21.03 17.82 -7.93
C ASP A 273 20.79 16.38 -7.42
N VAL A 274 19.83 16.24 -6.48
CA VAL A 274 19.50 14.94 -5.84
C VAL A 274 18.75 14.03 -6.81
N LEU A 275 18.05 14.60 -7.79
CA LEU A 275 17.17 13.86 -8.71
C LEU A 275 17.87 12.69 -9.42
N PHE A 276 19.13 12.87 -9.77
CA PHE A 276 19.94 11.83 -10.42
C PHE A 276 21.03 11.27 -9.49
N SER A 277 20.97 11.61 -8.21
CA SER A 277 21.89 11.08 -7.20
C SER A 277 21.63 9.60 -6.94
N LYS A 278 22.71 8.84 -6.84
CA LYS A 278 22.74 7.44 -6.37
C LYS A 278 23.25 7.33 -4.94
N ASN A 279 23.53 8.46 -4.29
CA ASN A 279 23.94 8.48 -2.89
C ASN A 279 22.78 8.04 -1.99
N ARG A 280 22.82 6.79 -1.53
CA ARG A 280 21.76 6.19 -0.70
C ARG A 280 21.45 7.00 0.56
N ALA A 281 22.45 7.60 1.19
CA ALA A 281 22.26 8.39 2.41
C ALA A 281 21.46 9.69 2.19
N GLU A 282 21.50 10.25 0.98
CA GLU A 282 20.72 11.43 0.58
C GLU A 282 19.32 11.02 0.09
N VAL A 283 19.29 10.05 -0.84
CA VAL A 283 18.08 9.58 -1.49
C VAL A 283 17.09 8.99 -0.49
N GLN A 284 17.57 8.13 0.43
CA GLN A 284 16.75 7.43 1.38
C GLN A 284 15.87 8.37 2.26
N LYS A 285 16.39 9.55 2.61
CA LYS A 285 15.68 10.55 3.42
C LYS A 285 14.33 10.99 2.82
N TRP A 286 14.17 10.89 1.51
CA TRP A 286 12.93 11.24 0.81
C TRP A 286 11.88 10.13 0.81
N PHE A 287 12.29 8.90 1.14
CA PHE A 287 11.44 7.71 1.09
C PHE A 287 11.22 7.07 2.46
N GLU A 288 12.05 7.43 3.46
CA GLU A 288 11.92 6.87 4.81
C GLU A 288 10.55 7.13 5.41
N TYR A 289 10.03 6.08 6.04
CA TYR A 289 8.83 6.17 6.84
C TYR A 289 9.14 6.92 8.14
N GLY A 290 8.46 8.01 8.37
CA GLY A 290 8.74 8.91 9.50
C GLY A 290 7.56 9.85 9.78
N PRO A 291 7.68 10.73 10.78
CA PRO A 291 6.65 11.75 11.05
C PRO A 291 6.67 12.88 10.00
N PHE A 292 7.78 13.06 9.31
CA PHE A 292 8.02 14.05 8.24
C PHE A 292 9.17 13.58 7.35
N THR A 293 9.37 14.22 6.21
CA THR A 293 10.52 13.93 5.33
C THR A 293 11.79 14.61 5.86
N ASN A 294 12.78 13.80 6.28
CA ASN A 294 14.01 14.27 6.92
C ASN A 294 15.12 14.62 5.90
N ALA A 295 14.78 15.29 4.81
CA ALA A 295 15.74 15.79 3.81
C ALA A 295 16.20 17.22 4.15
N SER A 296 17.37 17.62 3.62
CA SER A 296 17.90 18.98 3.80
C SER A 296 16.89 20.02 3.27
N ASN A 297 16.75 21.13 3.97
CA ASN A 297 15.82 22.23 3.65
C ASN A 297 14.32 21.87 3.61
N VAL A 298 13.94 20.65 3.99
CA VAL A 298 12.53 20.26 4.16
C VAL A 298 12.14 20.51 5.62
N PRO A 299 11.08 21.30 5.88
CA PRO A 299 10.70 21.64 7.26
C PRO A 299 10.06 20.42 7.97
N GLN A 300 10.13 20.42 9.31
CA GLN A 300 9.56 19.34 10.14
C GLN A 300 8.02 19.27 10.11
N GLU A 301 7.34 20.29 9.63
CA GLU A 301 5.91 20.30 9.38
C GLU A 301 5.52 19.58 8.09
N SER A 302 6.50 19.13 7.31
CA SER A 302 6.27 18.45 6.05
C SER A 302 5.61 17.08 6.25
N SER A 303 5.04 16.57 5.17
CA SER A 303 4.56 15.20 5.12
C SER A 303 5.74 14.22 5.01
N PRO A 304 5.62 12.99 5.53
CA PRO A 304 6.63 11.97 5.32
C PRO A 304 6.64 11.47 3.88
N GLN A 305 7.73 10.85 3.45
CA GLN A 305 7.83 10.16 2.15
C GLN A 305 7.48 11.04 0.93
N LEU A 306 7.95 12.30 0.91
CA LEU A 306 7.68 13.22 -0.20
C LEU A 306 8.21 12.71 -1.55
N GLY A 307 9.27 11.88 -1.56
CA GLY A 307 9.75 11.22 -2.77
C GLY A 307 8.71 10.26 -3.37
N VAL A 308 8.02 9.52 -2.52
CA VAL A 308 6.91 8.63 -2.93
C VAL A 308 5.75 9.44 -3.51
N TYR A 309 5.34 10.50 -2.81
CA TYR A 309 4.27 11.39 -3.25
C TYR A 309 4.57 12.03 -4.61
N MET A 310 5.76 12.58 -4.78
CA MET A 310 6.16 13.19 -6.04
C MET A 310 6.21 12.16 -7.17
N GLY A 311 6.70 10.94 -6.91
CA GLY A 311 6.67 9.84 -7.87
C GLY A 311 5.25 9.48 -8.30
N LEU A 312 4.30 9.43 -7.37
CA LEU A 312 2.88 9.21 -7.68
C LEU A 312 2.32 10.31 -8.60
N GLN A 313 2.62 11.60 -8.31
CA GLN A 313 2.17 12.71 -9.14
C GLN A 313 2.76 12.64 -10.56
N MET A 314 4.04 12.22 -10.70
CA MET A 314 4.69 12.03 -12.00
C MET A 314 4.01 10.90 -12.80
N VAL A 315 3.74 9.77 -12.17
CA VAL A 315 3.07 8.63 -12.82
C VAL A 315 1.62 8.99 -13.21
N LYS A 316 0.87 9.66 -12.34
CA LYS A 316 -0.48 10.18 -12.66
C LYS A 316 -0.43 11.08 -13.88
N SER A 317 0.47 12.08 -13.89
CA SER A 317 0.62 13.00 -15.02
C SER A 317 1.02 12.29 -16.34
N TYR A 318 1.88 11.28 -16.26
CA TYR A 318 2.27 10.49 -17.42
C TYR A 318 1.09 9.69 -17.99
N MET A 319 0.36 8.98 -17.16
CA MET A 319 -0.78 8.18 -17.57
C MET A 319 -1.98 9.03 -18.06
N GLU A 320 -2.13 10.22 -17.51
CA GLU A 320 -3.14 11.18 -17.98
C GLU A 320 -2.84 11.69 -19.40
N LYS A 321 -1.57 11.98 -19.70
CA LYS A 321 -1.14 12.42 -21.02
C LYS A 321 -1.08 11.29 -22.05
N HIS A 322 -0.97 10.06 -21.60
CA HIS A 322 -0.84 8.87 -22.42
C HIS A 322 -1.92 7.84 -22.10
N PRO A 323 -3.21 8.18 -22.31
CA PRO A 323 -4.33 7.28 -21.97
C PRO A 323 -4.34 5.98 -22.77
N GLU A 324 -3.63 5.95 -23.90
CA GLU A 324 -3.45 4.78 -24.77
C GLU A 324 -2.48 3.74 -24.20
N ILE A 325 -1.62 4.10 -23.26
CA ILE A 325 -0.63 3.19 -22.69
C ILE A 325 -1.33 2.25 -21.70
N PRO A 326 -1.29 0.92 -21.93
CA PRO A 326 -1.82 -0.04 -20.98
C PRO A 326 -0.95 -0.12 -19.73
N ILE A 327 -1.54 -0.47 -18.60
CA ILE A 327 -0.82 -0.63 -17.32
C ILE A 327 0.34 -1.62 -17.43
N SER A 328 0.17 -2.71 -18.16
CA SER A 328 1.24 -3.69 -18.41
C SER A 328 2.48 -3.10 -19.09
N GLN A 329 2.32 -2.04 -19.87
CA GLN A 329 3.44 -1.30 -20.47
C GLN A 329 4.05 -0.32 -19.45
N LEU A 330 3.23 0.39 -18.66
CA LEU A 330 3.73 1.24 -17.56
C LEU A 330 4.62 0.45 -16.60
N LEU A 331 4.23 -0.79 -16.26
CA LEU A 331 5.02 -1.63 -15.36
C LEU A 331 6.43 -1.94 -15.90
N LYS A 332 6.54 -2.13 -17.21
CA LYS A 332 7.79 -2.44 -17.91
C LYS A 332 8.60 -1.21 -18.32
N GLU A 333 8.02 -0.01 -18.21
CA GLU A 333 8.72 1.21 -18.56
C GLU A 333 9.84 1.49 -17.54
N ASP A 334 11.08 1.35 -17.96
CA ASP A 334 12.28 1.54 -17.15
C ASP A 334 12.93 2.92 -17.34
N ASN A 335 12.49 3.67 -18.35
CA ASN A 335 12.98 5.02 -18.58
C ASN A 335 12.23 6.04 -17.71
N ALA A 336 12.76 6.28 -16.50
CA ALA A 336 12.20 7.24 -15.56
C ALA A 336 12.13 8.67 -16.10
N GLN A 337 13.09 9.07 -16.96
CA GLN A 337 13.11 10.40 -17.61
C GLN A 337 11.93 10.58 -18.55
N LYS A 338 11.48 9.54 -19.24
CA LYS A 338 10.30 9.59 -20.12
C LYS A 338 9.04 9.90 -19.31
N ILE A 339 8.91 9.31 -18.11
CA ILE A 339 7.80 9.60 -17.21
C ILE A 339 7.92 11.04 -16.67
N LEU A 340 9.12 11.46 -16.28
CA LEU A 340 9.39 12.82 -15.81
C LEU A 340 8.99 13.90 -16.85
N GLN A 341 9.25 13.68 -18.15
CA GLN A 341 8.90 14.64 -19.21
C GLN A 341 7.41 14.96 -19.28
N ALA A 342 6.57 14.06 -18.81
CA ALA A 342 5.13 14.29 -18.74
C ALA A 342 4.72 15.13 -17.51
N TYR A 343 5.56 15.21 -16.49
CA TYR A 343 5.22 15.91 -15.26
C TYR A 343 5.34 17.43 -15.40
N LYS A 344 4.30 18.12 -14.93
CA LYS A 344 4.33 19.57 -14.71
C LYS A 344 3.82 19.81 -13.29
N PRO A 345 4.65 20.37 -12.40
CA PRO A 345 4.18 20.70 -11.05
C PRO A 345 3.03 21.69 -11.14
N ASN A 346 2.04 21.51 -10.28
CA ASN A 346 0.95 22.49 -10.17
C ASN A 346 1.51 23.83 -9.71
N LEU A 347 1.19 24.90 -10.45
CA LEU A 347 1.60 26.28 -10.17
C LEU A 347 0.70 26.91 -9.15
#